data_6552c0cef1a616584465ffeba0e0e9dd
#
_entry.id   6552c0cef1a616584465ffeba0e0e9dd
#
_cell.length_a   1.000
_cell.length_b   1.000
_cell.length_c   1.000
_cell.angle_alpha   90.00
_cell.angle_beta   90.00
_cell.angle_gamma   90.00
#
_symmetry.space_group_name_H-M   'P 1'
#
loop_
_entity.id
_entity.type
_entity.pdbx_description
1 polymer ?
#
loop_
_entity_poly.entity_id
_entity_poly.type
_entity_poly.pdbx_seq_one_letter_code
_entity_poly.pdbx_strand_id
1 'polypeptide(L)'
;MTYNYGSPITGTLTGTTAVVNVPNVVYPASLVLNSSNGSRAIQFSFDGGATYYAAVTPTYTETSQIVYVLNFPVTTVKFTGAAADTYSIL
;
A
#
# COMPACT_ATOMS: atom_id res chain seq x y z
N MET A 1 3.02 -21.82 -9.51
CA MET A 1 3.02 -20.72 -8.52
C MET A 1 3.02 -19.41 -9.25
N THR A 2 2.24 -18.50 -8.77
CA THR A 2 2.11 -17.19 -9.39
C THR A 2 2.86 -16.15 -8.56
N TYR A 3 3.69 -15.40 -9.22
CA TYR A 3 4.44 -14.30 -8.62
C TYR A 3 4.05 -12.99 -9.29
N ASN A 4 4.18 -11.92 -8.56
CA ASN A 4 4.02 -10.58 -9.11
C ASN A 4 5.35 -9.99 -9.61
N TYR A 5 6.31 -10.84 -9.90
CA TYR A 5 7.57 -10.40 -10.47
C TYR A 5 7.32 -9.75 -11.82
N GLY A 6 7.72 -8.50 -11.97
CA GLY A 6 7.53 -7.76 -13.20
C GLY A 6 6.08 -7.33 -13.46
N SER A 7 5.17 -7.63 -12.53
CA SER A 7 3.77 -7.22 -12.63
C SER A 7 3.34 -6.48 -11.36
N PRO A 8 4.01 -5.38 -11.01
CA PRO A 8 3.65 -4.62 -9.84
C PRO A 8 2.24 -4.05 -9.97
N ILE A 9 1.56 -3.91 -8.84
CA ILE A 9 0.28 -3.22 -8.78
C ILE A 9 0.60 -1.75 -8.54
N THR A 10 0.15 -0.88 -9.44
CA THR A 10 0.38 0.56 -9.33
C THR A 10 -0.90 1.31 -9.58
N GLY A 11 -0.98 2.52 -9.06
CA GLY A 11 -2.14 3.36 -9.30
C GLY A 11 -1.95 4.77 -8.77
N THR A 12 -3.03 5.54 -8.89
CA THR A 12 -3.06 6.94 -8.51
C THR A 12 -4.30 7.18 -7.65
N LEU A 13 -4.16 7.94 -6.58
CA LEU A 13 -5.28 8.35 -5.75
C LEU A 13 -6.14 9.36 -6.52
N THR A 14 -7.43 9.08 -6.65
CA THR A 14 -8.39 10.01 -7.26
C THR A 14 -9.01 10.95 -6.24
N GLY A 15 -8.99 10.55 -4.98
CA GLY A 15 -9.38 11.36 -3.83
C GLY A 15 -8.28 11.26 -2.79
N THR A 16 -8.65 11.05 -1.54
CA THR A 16 -7.69 10.93 -0.45
C THR A 16 -7.30 9.50 -0.14
N THR A 17 -7.98 8.52 -0.72
CA THR A 17 -7.71 7.10 -0.45
C THR A 17 -7.77 6.27 -1.73
N ALA A 18 -7.05 5.15 -1.71
CA ALA A 18 -7.18 4.09 -2.69
C ALA A 18 -7.19 2.75 -1.96
N VAL A 19 -8.14 1.89 -2.34
CA VAL A 19 -8.29 0.55 -1.77
C VAL A 19 -7.93 -0.46 -2.86
N VAL A 20 -6.99 -1.33 -2.57
CA VAL A 20 -6.45 -2.27 -3.55
C VAL A 20 -6.60 -3.69 -3.03
N ASN A 21 -7.26 -4.55 -3.78
CA ASN A 21 -7.30 -5.98 -3.49
C ASN A 21 -5.99 -6.62 -3.97
N VAL A 22 -5.42 -7.47 -3.14
CA VAL A 22 -4.08 -8.04 -3.40
C VAL A 22 -4.11 -9.58 -3.33
N PRO A 23 -4.83 -10.23 -4.25
CA PRO A 23 -5.08 -11.67 -4.13
C PRO A 23 -3.84 -12.55 -4.31
N ASN A 24 -2.85 -12.13 -5.06
CA ASN A 24 -1.73 -12.99 -5.47
C ASN A 24 -0.37 -12.30 -5.34
N VAL A 25 -0.18 -11.52 -4.30
CA VAL A 25 1.10 -10.86 -4.05
C VAL A 25 2.07 -11.84 -3.40
N VAL A 26 3.30 -11.86 -3.88
CA VAL A 26 4.39 -12.62 -3.27
C VAL A 26 4.96 -11.83 -2.11
N TYR A 27 5.13 -12.48 -0.97
CA TYR A 27 5.65 -11.84 0.23
C TYR A 27 7.10 -12.23 0.48
N PRO A 28 7.93 -11.31 0.99
CA PRO A 28 7.58 -9.93 1.35
C PRO A 28 7.28 -9.07 0.14
N ALA A 29 6.42 -8.08 0.32
CA ALA A 29 6.08 -7.11 -0.71
C ALA A 29 6.35 -5.70 -0.20
N SER A 30 6.81 -4.83 -1.07
CA SER A 30 7.04 -3.43 -0.73
C SER A 30 5.81 -2.61 -1.09
N LEU A 31 5.21 -2.00 -0.09
CA LEU A 31 4.09 -1.07 -0.26
C LEU A 31 4.67 0.34 -0.29
N VAL A 32 4.57 0.99 -1.43
CA VAL A 32 5.17 2.33 -1.65
C VAL A 32 4.05 3.33 -1.85
N LEU A 33 4.08 4.40 -1.09
CA LEU A 33 3.17 5.53 -1.27
C LEU A 33 3.99 6.79 -1.53
N ASN A 34 3.82 7.37 -2.70
CA ASN A 34 4.46 8.62 -3.07
C ASN A 34 3.51 9.75 -2.71
N SER A 35 3.71 10.34 -1.57
CA SER A 35 2.86 11.38 -1.01
C SER A 35 3.64 12.26 -0.05
N SER A 36 3.43 13.55 -0.13
CA SER A 36 3.94 14.52 0.84
C SER A 36 2.84 15.02 1.79
N ASN A 37 1.65 14.43 1.70
CA ASN A 37 0.53 14.83 2.56
C ASN A 37 0.81 14.44 4.01
N GLY A 38 0.49 15.33 4.94
CA GLY A 38 0.72 15.07 6.37
C GLY A 38 -0.15 13.95 6.95
N SER A 39 -1.26 13.63 6.28
CA SER A 39 -2.16 12.53 6.70
C SER A 39 -1.89 11.23 5.93
N ARG A 40 -0.80 11.15 5.20
CA ARG A 40 -0.46 9.95 4.44
C ARG A 40 -0.35 8.74 5.34
N ALA A 41 -0.85 7.61 4.89
CA ALA A 41 -0.84 6.38 5.65
C ALA A 41 -0.95 5.16 4.73
N ILE A 42 -0.43 4.03 5.22
CA ILE A 42 -0.64 2.73 4.61
C ILE A 42 -1.34 1.86 5.64
N GLN A 43 -2.43 1.23 5.24
CA GLN A 43 -3.19 0.33 6.08
C GLN A 43 -3.46 -0.97 5.32
N PHE A 44 -3.73 -2.03 6.04
CA PHE A 44 -4.02 -3.34 5.44
C PHE A 44 -5.17 -4.03 6.16
N SER A 45 -5.77 -4.98 5.48
CA SER A 45 -6.91 -5.73 6.00
C SER A 45 -6.73 -7.21 5.73
N PHE A 46 -7.24 -8.04 6.65
CA PHE A 46 -7.28 -9.50 6.52
C PHE A 46 -8.67 -10.02 6.14
N ASP A 47 -9.67 -9.16 6.11
CA ASP A 47 -11.08 -9.54 6.00
C ASP A 47 -11.80 -8.80 4.86
N GLY A 48 -11.08 -8.51 3.79
CA GLY A 48 -11.66 -7.89 2.60
C GLY A 48 -11.94 -6.41 2.72
N GLY A 49 -11.36 -5.75 3.72
CA GLY A 49 -11.54 -4.32 3.93
C GLY A 49 -12.58 -3.95 4.97
N ALA A 50 -13.10 -4.93 5.73
CA ALA A 50 -14.03 -4.65 6.81
C ALA A 50 -13.32 -4.01 8.01
N THR A 51 -12.07 -4.45 8.27
CA THR A 51 -11.26 -3.93 9.37
C THR A 51 -9.86 -3.62 8.85
N TYR A 52 -9.35 -2.43 9.14
CA TYR A 52 -8.01 -2.02 8.72
C TYR A 52 -7.09 -1.86 9.92
N TYR A 53 -5.83 -2.19 9.71
CA TYR A 53 -4.75 -2.03 10.67
C TYR A 53 -3.69 -1.12 10.07
N ALA A 54 -3.17 -0.20 10.85
CA ALA A 54 -2.15 0.72 10.38
C ALA A 54 -0.79 0.06 10.30
N ALA A 55 -0.03 0.39 9.27
CA ALA A 55 1.39 0.07 9.19
C ALA A 55 2.13 1.05 10.11
N VAL A 56 2.38 0.63 11.35
CA VAL A 56 2.86 1.53 12.41
C VAL A 56 4.32 1.91 12.29
N THR A 57 5.12 1.11 11.58
CA THR A 57 6.55 1.37 11.45
C THR A 57 6.95 1.25 9.99
N PRO A 58 6.80 2.31 9.19
CA PRO A 58 7.27 2.29 7.80
C PRO A 58 8.76 1.98 7.76
N THR A 59 9.15 1.10 6.83
CA THR A 59 10.55 0.72 6.67
C THR A 59 11.40 1.89 6.20
N TYR A 60 10.81 2.79 5.46
CA TYR A 60 11.49 3.92 4.87
C TYR A 60 10.53 5.10 4.79
N THR A 61 10.98 6.26 5.24
CA THR A 61 10.16 7.48 5.26
C THR A 61 10.98 8.65 4.79
N GLU A 62 10.46 9.36 3.80
CA GLU A 62 11.01 10.63 3.33
C GLU A 62 9.90 11.66 3.24
N THR A 63 10.27 12.89 2.85
CA THR A 63 9.32 14.00 2.70
C THR A 63 8.20 13.66 1.72
N SER A 64 8.51 12.93 0.66
CA SER A 64 7.55 12.65 -0.43
C SER A 64 7.25 11.15 -0.60
N GLN A 65 7.69 10.30 0.31
CA GLN A 65 7.49 8.86 0.13
C GLN A 65 7.51 8.13 1.47
N ILE A 66 6.67 7.11 1.59
CA ILE A 66 6.77 6.12 2.66
C ILE A 66 6.74 4.72 2.06
N VAL A 67 7.51 3.82 2.66
CA VAL A 67 7.58 2.42 2.23
C VAL A 67 7.37 1.52 3.44
N TYR A 68 6.50 0.56 3.30
CA TYR A 68 6.27 -0.48 4.32
C TYR A 68 6.50 -1.84 3.69
N VAL A 69 7.31 -2.68 4.34
CA VAL A 69 7.52 -4.06 3.89
C VAL A 69 6.50 -4.97 4.54
N LEU A 70 5.67 -5.57 3.72
CA LEU A 70 4.59 -6.46 4.15
C LEU A 70 5.11 -7.91 4.11
N ASN A 71 5.15 -8.57 5.27
CA ASN A 71 5.71 -9.90 5.43
C ASN A 71 4.68 -10.99 5.64
N PHE A 72 3.41 -10.68 5.51
CA PHE A 72 2.33 -11.63 5.78
C PHE A 72 1.18 -11.39 4.80
N PRO A 73 0.40 -12.43 4.49
CA PRO A 73 -0.69 -12.29 3.53
C PRO A 73 -1.80 -11.39 4.08
N VAL A 74 -2.29 -10.54 3.20
CA VAL A 74 -3.45 -9.68 3.46
C VAL A 74 -4.40 -9.77 2.28
N THR A 75 -5.63 -9.35 2.46
CA THR A 75 -6.62 -9.31 1.37
C THR A 75 -6.67 -7.96 0.69
N THR A 76 -6.35 -6.90 1.42
CA THR A 76 -6.59 -5.54 0.95
C THR A 76 -5.56 -4.60 1.54
N VAL A 77 -5.12 -3.64 0.73
CA VAL A 77 -4.24 -2.55 1.16
C VAL A 77 -4.94 -1.24 0.89
N LYS A 78 -4.85 -0.31 1.82
CA LYS A 78 -5.44 1.02 1.70
C LYS A 78 -4.34 2.06 1.82
N PHE A 79 -4.25 2.91 0.80
CA PHE A 79 -3.33 4.05 0.79
C PHE A 79 -4.13 5.33 1.04
N THR A 80 -3.62 6.18 1.90
CA THR A 80 -4.21 7.49 2.19
C THR A 80 -3.20 8.58 1.89
N GLY A 81 -3.63 9.62 1.20
CA GLY A 81 -2.77 10.73 0.83
C GLY A 81 -3.60 11.88 0.27
N ALA A 82 -3.15 12.46 -0.83
CA ALA A 82 -3.85 13.52 -1.54
C ALA A 82 -4.14 13.07 -2.98
N ALA A 83 -5.09 13.72 -3.63
CA ALA A 83 -5.41 13.44 -5.03
C ALA A 83 -4.15 13.57 -5.90
N ALA A 84 -4.02 12.68 -6.85
CA ALA A 84 -2.87 12.54 -7.76
C ALA A 84 -1.61 11.93 -7.13
N ASP A 85 -1.59 11.61 -5.84
CA ASP A 85 -0.52 10.79 -5.27
C ASP A 85 -0.53 9.40 -5.89
N THR A 86 0.62 8.75 -5.93
CA THR A 86 0.75 7.43 -6.55
C THR A 86 1.16 6.38 -5.53
N TYR A 87 0.80 5.14 -5.82
CA TYR A 87 1.17 4.01 -4.98
C TYR A 87 1.65 2.84 -5.83
N SER A 88 2.39 1.94 -5.19
CA SER A 88 2.86 0.71 -5.82
C SER A 88 2.90 -0.42 -4.81
N ILE A 89 2.63 -1.62 -5.27
CA ILE A 89 2.84 -2.87 -4.53
C ILE A 89 3.81 -3.69 -5.37
N LEU A 90 5.00 -3.83 -4.87
CA LEU A 90 6.13 -4.41 -5.64
C LEU A 90 6.52 -5.79 -5.16
#